data_d691c480a5f1e7b19e019697704a69b9
#
_entry.id   d691c480a5f1e7b19e019697704a69b9
#
_cell.length_a   1.000
_cell.length_b   1.000
_cell.length_c   1.000
_cell.angle_alpha   90.00
_cell.angle_beta   90.00
_cell.angle_gamma   90.00
#
_symmetry.space_group_name_H-M   'P 1'
#
loop_
_entity.id
_entity.type
_entity.pdbx_description
1 polymer ?
#
loop_
_entity_poly.entity_id
_entity_poly.type
_entity_poly.pdbx_seq_one_letter_code
_entity_poly.pdbx_strand_id
1 'polypeptide(L)'
;DEFDIAYSNALSFSPSKHVLIERYMTSKEVSLFYIAIDGEIHLTAMGNRYVKHSQNGVIPLPVAYFFPSQHLDNYLQHLNEKIIKMFKSIGIQNGIIFIQSFVENGECVIYEMGYRLTGSLEYKLSTKINGINPLEMLIRFALTGKMTDCKTLPEPHFDKPAANITFLAKPGVIGEIKGVEQIRALPGVIDLIFTYLAGEEIPQKAVGTLAQVILRVFIVSETKEQLKQTMDEVHRSIEIHSTTGEDMLLPTFDTHEL
;
A
#
# COMPACT_ATOMS: atom_id res chain seq x y z
N ASP A 1 28.47 -13.51 -17.66
CA ASP A 1 27.53 -14.11 -16.70
C ASP A 1 26.40 -13.09 -16.46
N GLU A 2 25.16 -13.56 -16.20
CA GLU A 2 24.01 -12.67 -15.96
C GLU A 2 24.24 -11.70 -14.79
N PHE A 3 24.93 -12.16 -13.74
CA PHE A 3 25.30 -11.32 -12.62
C PHE A 3 26.22 -10.17 -13.02
N ASP A 4 27.25 -10.43 -13.83
CA ASP A 4 28.20 -9.39 -14.26
C ASP A 4 27.51 -8.33 -15.13
N ILE A 5 26.56 -8.75 -15.97
CA ILE A 5 25.74 -7.86 -16.78
C ILE A 5 24.86 -6.99 -15.88
N ALA A 6 24.11 -7.60 -14.95
CA ALA A 6 23.23 -6.89 -14.03
C ALA A 6 24.02 -5.92 -13.12
N TYR A 7 25.15 -6.36 -12.59
CA TYR A 7 26.04 -5.55 -11.77
C TYR A 7 26.58 -4.33 -12.55
N SER A 8 27.11 -4.55 -13.75
CA SER A 8 27.65 -3.49 -14.61
C SER A 8 26.56 -2.48 -14.98
N ASN A 9 25.36 -2.97 -15.28
CA ASN A 9 24.21 -2.13 -15.58
C ASN A 9 23.83 -1.26 -14.35
N ALA A 10 23.64 -1.86 -13.17
CA ALA A 10 23.33 -1.14 -11.95
C ALA A 10 24.41 -0.09 -11.60
N LEU A 11 25.68 -0.45 -11.75
CA LEU A 11 26.81 0.44 -11.52
C LEU A 11 26.80 1.66 -12.45
N SER A 12 26.31 1.52 -13.71
CA SER A 12 26.23 2.59 -14.68
C SER A 12 25.26 3.70 -14.26
N PHE A 13 24.19 3.35 -13.52
CA PHE A 13 23.21 4.30 -12.98
C PHE A 13 23.60 4.90 -11.63
N SER A 14 24.64 4.37 -10.97
CA SER A 14 25.07 4.85 -9.64
C SER A 14 26.07 5.99 -9.74
N PRO A 15 25.76 7.23 -9.34
CA PRO A 15 26.74 8.33 -9.31
C PRO A 15 27.89 8.05 -8.34
N SER A 16 27.63 7.38 -7.22
CA SER A 16 28.63 7.04 -6.19
C SER A 16 29.44 5.79 -6.51
N LYS A 17 29.12 5.10 -7.61
CA LYS A 17 29.74 3.81 -8.00
C LYS A 17 29.62 2.72 -6.93
N HIS A 18 28.53 2.76 -6.14
CA HIS A 18 28.14 1.69 -5.21
C HIS A 18 26.86 1.03 -5.69
N VAL A 19 26.74 -0.27 -5.48
CA VAL A 19 25.58 -1.09 -5.81
C VAL A 19 25.19 -1.88 -4.57
N LEU A 20 23.90 -1.90 -4.25
CA LEU A 20 23.36 -2.77 -3.22
C LEU A 20 23.04 -4.14 -3.86
N ILE A 21 23.50 -5.20 -3.23
CA ILE A 21 23.24 -6.57 -3.66
C ILE A 21 22.52 -7.29 -2.52
N GLU A 22 21.32 -7.77 -2.79
CA GLU A 22 20.48 -8.44 -1.80
C GLU A 22 20.00 -9.80 -2.33
N ARG A 23 19.60 -10.66 -1.40
CA ARG A 23 18.93 -11.91 -1.76
C ARG A 23 17.56 -11.59 -2.37
N TYR A 24 17.29 -12.11 -3.56
CA TYR A 24 15.96 -12.03 -4.15
C TYR A 24 14.97 -12.89 -3.35
N MET A 25 13.89 -12.29 -2.89
CA MET A 25 12.85 -12.93 -2.08
C MET A 25 11.53 -12.95 -2.85
N THR A 26 10.82 -14.09 -2.73
CA THR A 26 9.49 -14.31 -3.33
C THR A 26 8.42 -14.56 -2.29
N SER A 27 8.74 -14.29 -1.02
CA SER A 27 7.86 -14.51 0.12
C SER A 27 6.67 -13.53 0.11
N LYS A 28 5.63 -13.86 0.87
CA LYS A 28 4.50 -12.96 1.12
C LYS A 28 5.00 -11.64 1.73
N GLU A 29 4.29 -10.55 1.42
CA GLU A 29 4.67 -9.22 1.90
C GLU A 29 3.65 -8.66 2.89
N VAL A 30 4.14 -7.82 3.79
CA VAL A 30 3.32 -7.05 4.73
C VAL A 30 3.79 -5.60 4.76
N SER A 31 2.88 -4.71 5.09
CA SER A 31 3.16 -3.31 5.38
C SER A 31 2.71 -2.96 6.79
N LEU A 32 3.58 -2.24 7.50
CA LEU A 32 3.34 -1.82 8.88
C LEU A 32 3.34 -0.29 8.95
N PHE A 33 2.47 0.25 9.77
CA PHE A 33 2.25 1.69 9.87
C PHE A 33 2.40 2.13 11.33
N TYR A 34 3.35 3.04 11.56
CA TYR A 34 3.66 3.58 12.86
C TYR A 34 3.39 5.07 12.92
N ILE A 35 3.01 5.54 14.10
CA ILE A 35 2.90 6.95 14.43
C ILE A 35 3.83 7.23 15.60
N ALA A 36 4.67 8.27 15.46
CA ALA A 36 5.50 8.81 16.51
C ALA A 36 4.87 10.10 17.05
N ILE A 37 4.74 10.20 18.38
CA ILE A 37 4.23 11.38 19.09
C ILE A 37 5.13 11.64 20.29
N ASP A 38 5.84 12.76 20.27
CA ASP A 38 6.75 13.21 21.34
C ASP A 38 7.73 12.12 21.82
N GLY A 39 8.22 11.31 20.86
CA GLY A 39 9.16 10.20 21.10
C GLY A 39 8.51 8.88 21.47
N GLU A 40 7.19 8.83 21.67
CA GLU A 40 6.47 7.57 21.82
C GLU A 40 6.06 7.02 20.44
N ILE A 41 6.38 5.76 20.19
CA ILE A 41 6.21 5.10 18.89
C ILE A 41 5.11 4.03 18.99
N HIS A 42 4.10 4.15 18.15
CA HIS A 42 2.92 3.28 18.18
C HIS A 42 2.73 2.60 16.83
N LEU A 43 2.63 1.26 16.80
CA LEU A 43 2.12 0.52 15.65
C LEU A 43 0.60 0.74 15.61
N THR A 44 0.08 1.24 14.50
CA THR A 44 -1.36 1.56 14.35
C THR A 44 -2.08 0.67 13.35
N ALA A 45 -1.33 -0.01 12.48
CA ALA A 45 -1.89 -0.98 11.55
C ALA A 45 -0.78 -1.89 10.99
N MET A 46 -1.15 -3.11 10.61
CA MET A 46 -0.36 -4.02 9.79
C MET A 46 -1.28 -4.70 8.79
N GLY A 47 -0.92 -4.64 7.50
CA GLY A 47 -1.69 -5.24 6.41
C GLY A 47 -0.86 -6.21 5.58
N ASN A 48 -1.50 -7.25 5.04
CA ASN A 48 -0.92 -8.08 4.00
C ASN A 48 -0.85 -7.25 2.71
N ARG A 49 0.27 -7.31 2.00
CA ARG A 49 0.50 -6.63 0.74
C ARG A 49 0.60 -7.66 -0.38
N TYR A 50 -0.24 -7.51 -1.38
CA TYR A 50 -0.27 -8.40 -2.55
C TYR A 50 0.25 -7.65 -3.77
N VAL A 51 1.16 -8.31 -4.47
CA VAL A 51 1.80 -7.76 -5.68
C VAL A 51 1.52 -8.67 -6.87
N LYS A 52 1.41 -8.11 -8.06
CA LYS A 52 1.41 -8.87 -9.30
C LYS A 52 2.82 -8.87 -9.87
N HIS A 53 3.26 -10.08 -10.23
CA HIS A 53 4.52 -10.25 -10.94
C HIS A 53 4.32 -9.75 -12.36
N SER A 54 5.02 -8.71 -12.70
CA SER A 54 5.19 -8.33 -14.09
C SER A 54 6.30 -9.16 -14.73
N GLN A 55 6.33 -9.19 -16.04
CA GLN A 55 7.31 -9.92 -16.83
C GLN A 55 8.75 -9.51 -16.49
N ASN A 56 9.73 -10.37 -16.81
CA ASN A 56 11.14 -10.22 -16.51
C ASN A 56 11.66 -8.76 -16.49
N GLY A 57 12.19 -8.34 -15.34
CA GLY A 57 12.84 -7.05 -15.17
C GLY A 57 11.92 -5.91 -14.67
N VAL A 58 10.66 -6.17 -14.35
CA VAL A 58 9.75 -5.18 -13.79
C VAL A 58 9.50 -5.47 -12.30
N ILE A 59 9.59 -4.42 -11.46
CA ILE A 59 9.30 -4.51 -10.03
C ILE A 59 7.83 -4.88 -9.84
N PRO A 60 7.49 -5.90 -9.02
CA PRO A 60 6.11 -6.25 -8.73
C PRO A 60 5.36 -5.06 -8.12
N LEU A 61 4.20 -4.73 -8.70
CA LEU A 61 3.38 -3.60 -8.25
C LEU A 61 2.28 -4.04 -7.29
N PRO A 62 2.01 -3.30 -6.20
CA PRO A 62 0.94 -3.63 -5.29
C PRO A 62 -0.42 -3.48 -5.97
N VAL A 63 -1.22 -4.54 -5.88
CA VAL A 63 -2.61 -4.59 -6.40
C VAL A 63 -3.64 -4.65 -5.28
N ALA A 64 -3.24 -5.07 -4.07
CA ALA A 64 -4.14 -5.06 -2.92
C ALA A 64 -3.39 -5.01 -1.58
N TYR A 65 -4.06 -4.44 -0.58
CA TYR A 65 -3.69 -4.50 0.84
C TYR A 65 -4.89 -4.98 1.64
N PHE A 66 -4.66 -5.91 2.59
CA PHE A 66 -5.69 -6.43 3.48
C PHE A 66 -5.34 -6.23 4.94
N PHE A 67 -6.30 -5.75 5.72
CA PHE A 67 -6.16 -5.46 7.14
C PHE A 67 -7.23 -6.18 7.96
N PRO A 68 -6.87 -6.59 9.22
CA PRO A 68 -5.52 -6.68 9.74
C PRO A 68 -4.75 -7.83 9.11
N SER A 69 -3.41 -7.75 9.15
CA SER A 69 -2.57 -8.86 8.71
C SER A 69 -2.73 -10.08 9.60
N GLN A 70 -2.75 -11.27 9.00
CA GLN A 70 -2.71 -12.54 9.73
C GLN A 70 -1.38 -12.75 10.51
N HIS A 71 -0.36 -11.95 10.25
CA HIS A 71 0.96 -12.01 10.89
C HIS A 71 1.13 -11.01 12.04
N LEU A 72 0.07 -10.22 12.36
CA LEU A 72 0.14 -9.13 13.33
C LEU A 72 0.55 -9.62 14.71
N ASP A 73 -0.08 -10.65 15.25
CA ASP A 73 0.20 -11.14 16.61
C ASP A 73 1.64 -11.65 16.74
N ASN A 74 2.11 -12.41 15.73
CA ASN A 74 3.49 -12.87 15.69
C ASN A 74 4.47 -11.68 15.66
N TYR A 75 4.19 -10.67 14.85
CA TYR A 75 5.00 -9.47 14.78
C TYR A 75 5.05 -8.72 16.11
N LEU A 76 3.92 -8.51 16.76
CA LEU A 76 3.83 -7.85 18.06
C LEU A 76 4.66 -8.58 19.12
N GLN A 77 4.59 -9.91 19.12
CA GLN A 77 5.30 -10.74 20.10
C GLN A 77 6.83 -10.74 19.92
N HIS A 78 7.33 -10.73 18.68
CA HIS A 78 8.75 -11.05 18.43
C HIS A 78 9.60 -9.88 17.93
N LEU A 79 8.99 -8.90 17.24
CA LEU A 79 9.76 -7.87 16.54
C LEU A 79 9.37 -6.42 16.91
N ASN A 80 8.11 -6.14 17.21
CA ASN A 80 7.59 -4.80 17.42
C ASN A 80 8.41 -3.98 18.44
N GLU A 81 8.71 -4.54 19.60
CA GLU A 81 9.51 -3.83 20.62
C GLU A 81 10.92 -3.48 20.14
N LYS A 82 11.55 -4.36 19.35
CA LYS A 82 12.90 -4.12 18.81
C LYS A 82 12.88 -2.95 17.83
N ILE A 83 11.84 -2.89 16.99
CA ILE A 83 11.63 -1.80 16.04
C ILE A 83 11.35 -0.48 16.74
N ILE A 84 10.51 -0.49 17.77
CA ILE A 84 10.26 0.70 18.60
C ILE A 84 11.57 1.20 19.25
N LYS A 85 12.37 0.30 19.83
CA LYS A 85 13.67 0.63 20.41
C LYS A 85 14.63 1.23 19.37
N MET A 86 14.65 0.68 18.18
CA MET A 86 15.45 1.21 17.07
C MET A 86 15.02 2.65 16.72
N PHE A 87 13.74 2.90 16.52
CA PHE A 87 13.23 4.24 16.21
C PHE A 87 13.53 5.26 17.32
N LYS A 88 13.35 4.86 18.58
CA LYS A 88 13.72 5.71 19.73
C LYS A 88 15.23 6.01 19.77
N SER A 89 16.08 5.03 19.44
CA SER A 89 17.54 5.18 19.47
C SER A 89 18.08 6.16 18.40
N ILE A 90 17.40 6.31 17.29
CA ILE A 90 17.74 7.29 16.24
C ILE A 90 17.04 8.65 16.45
N GLY A 91 16.31 8.82 17.53
CA GLY A 91 15.78 10.11 17.97
C GLY A 91 14.50 10.55 17.25
N ILE A 92 13.69 9.62 16.70
CA ILE A 92 12.39 9.96 16.10
C ILE A 92 11.46 10.52 17.18
N GLN A 93 10.90 11.71 16.95
CA GLN A 93 10.01 12.40 17.86
C GLN A 93 8.56 12.44 17.38
N ASN A 94 8.30 13.02 16.21
CA ASN A 94 6.93 13.21 15.70
C ASN A 94 6.88 12.90 14.21
N GLY A 95 5.97 12.04 13.79
CA GLY A 95 5.80 11.74 12.36
C GLY A 95 5.14 10.39 12.10
N ILE A 96 5.10 10.04 10.83
CA ILE A 96 4.53 8.79 10.34
C ILE A 96 5.64 7.96 9.73
N ILE A 97 5.67 6.67 10.07
CA ILE A 97 6.65 5.73 9.56
C ILE A 97 5.91 4.55 8.95
N PHE A 98 6.33 4.11 7.80
CA PHE A 98 5.92 2.81 7.28
C PHE A 98 7.13 1.88 7.16
N ILE A 99 6.85 0.59 7.26
CA ILE A 99 7.82 -0.48 7.02
C ILE A 99 7.20 -1.44 6.00
N GLN A 100 8.02 -1.88 5.05
CA GLN A 100 7.68 -3.01 4.18
C GLN A 100 8.56 -4.19 4.52
N SER A 101 7.96 -5.36 4.59
CA SER A 101 8.63 -6.57 5.05
C SER A 101 8.14 -7.78 4.28
N PHE A 102 9.05 -8.69 3.97
CA PHE A 102 8.71 -10.06 3.61
C PHE A 102 8.35 -10.86 4.87
N VAL A 103 7.56 -11.92 4.70
CA VAL A 103 7.30 -12.90 5.76
C VAL A 103 7.87 -14.24 5.31
N GLU A 104 8.92 -14.69 5.95
CA GLU A 104 9.59 -15.95 5.67
C GLU A 104 9.60 -16.80 6.95
N ASN A 105 9.07 -18.03 6.88
CA ASN A 105 8.93 -18.94 8.03
C ASN A 105 8.21 -18.32 9.25
N GLY A 106 7.28 -17.40 9.01
CA GLY A 106 6.54 -16.68 10.04
C GLY A 106 7.25 -15.45 10.59
N GLU A 107 8.50 -15.19 10.22
CA GLU A 107 9.28 -14.03 10.66
C GLU A 107 9.25 -12.90 9.61
N CYS A 108 9.24 -11.66 10.09
CA CYS A 108 9.34 -10.49 9.23
C CYS A 108 10.79 -10.15 8.89
N VAL A 109 11.09 -10.07 7.59
CA VAL A 109 12.38 -9.63 7.04
C VAL A 109 12.18 -8.27 6.39
N ILE A 110 12.58 -7.21 7.09
CA ILE A 110 12.37 -5.82 6.68
C ILE A 110 13.30 -5.50 5.51
N TYR A 111 12.74 -4.89 4.44
CA TYR A 111 13.51 -4.46 3.28
C TYR A 111 13.40 -2.96 2.98
N GLU A 112 12.34 -2.30 3.45
CA GLU A 112 12.15 -0.86 3.23
C GLU A 112 11.50 -0.21 4.45
N MET A 113 11.93 1.01 4.77
CA MET A 113 11.31 1.89 5.75
C MET A 113 11.24 3.31 5.18
N GLY A 114 10.14 3.99 5.45
CA GLY A 114 9.97 5.37 5.06
C GLY A 114 9.38 6.24 6.17
N TYR A 115 9.95 7.43 6.37
CA TYR A 115 9.47 8.43 7.34
C TYR A 115 8.53 9.42 6.64
N ARG A 116 7.38 8.92 6.24
CA ARG A 116 6.34 9.65 5.50
C ARG A 116 5.05 8.84 5.41
N LEU A 117 3.97 9.45 4.95
CA LEU A 117 2.79 8.71 4.50
C LEU A 117 3.12 7.88 3.25
N THR A 118 2.42 6.76 3.12
CA THR A 118 2.46 5.94 1.89
C THR A 118 1.61 6.55 0.78
N GLY A 119 2.04 6.36 -0.46
CA GLY A 119 1.26 6.78 -1.63
C GLY A 119 0.02 5.91 -1.90
N SER A 120 -0.13 4.81 -1.19
CA SER A 120 -1.29 3.92 -1.30
C SER A 120 -2.47 4.31 -0.40
N LEU A 121 -2.31 5.37 0.42
CA LEU A 121 -3.37 6.08 1.14
C LEU A 121 -4.13 5.23 2.19
N GLU A 122 -3.48 4.26 2.81
CA GLU A 122 -4.08 3.35 3.81
C GLU A 122 -4.64 4.09 5.02
N TYR A 123 -4.21 5.32 5.27
CA TYR A 123 -4.77 6.18 6.32
C TYR A 123 -6.29 6.37 6.21
N LYS A 124 -6.87 6.20 5.00
CA LYS A 124 -8.33 6.24 4.81
C LYS A 124 -9.03 5.10 5.55
N LEU A 125 -8.42 3.91 5.55
CA LEU A 125 -8.94 2.75 6.27
C LEU A 125 -8.83 2.96 7.78
N SER A 126 -7.66 3.38 8.29
CA SER A 126 -7.48 3.66 9.72
C SER A 126 -8.40 4.77 10.21
N THR A 127 -8.60 5.83 9.42
CA THR A 127 -9.56 6.90 9.73
C THR A 127 -10.99 6.36 9.88
N LYS A 128 -11.39 5.46 8.99
CA LYS A 128 -12.75 4.88 9.02
C LYS A 128 -12.97 3.90 10.16
N ILE A 129 -11.95 3.09 10.49
CA ILE A 129 -12.08 1.98 11.45
C ILE A 129 -11.87 2.49 12.88
N ASN A 130 -10.82 3.25 13.13
CA ASN A 130 -10.40 3.64 14.48
C ASN A 130 -10.32 5.15 14.73
N GLY A 131 -10.73 5.97 13.76
CA GLY A 131 -10.76 7.43 13.88
C GLY A 131 -9.39 8.12 13.81
N ILE A 132 -8.31 7.38 13.53
CA ILE A 132 -6.96 7.95 13.40
C ILE A 132 -6.72 8.38 11.96
N ASN A 133 -6.50 9.68 11.77
CA ASN A 133 -6.14 10.26 10.49
C ASN A 133 -4.68 10.76 10.50
N PRO A 134 -3.70 9.94 10.08
CA PRO A 134 -2.29 10.34 10.07
C PRO A 134 -1.99 11.56 9.19
N LEU A 135 -2.74 11.78 8.10
CA LEU A 135 -2.58 12.96 7.26
C LEU A 135 -2.97 14.24 8.02
N GLU A 136 -4.10 14.22 8.70
CA GLU A 136 -4.55 15.35 9.55
C GLU A 136 -3.55 15.61 10.67
N MET A 137 -3.02 14.56 11.30
CA MET A 137 -2.00 14.69 12.34
C MET A 137 -0.73 15.39 11.82
N LEU A 138 -0.25 15.06 10.61
CA LEU A 138 0.90 15.73 10.00
C LEU A 138 0.61 17.20 9.67
N ILE A 139 -0.57 17.50 9.12
CA ILE A 139 -0.99 18.88 8.84
C ILE A 139 -1.05 19.68 10.13
N ARG A 140 -1.67 19.10 11.16
CA ARG A 140 -1.73 19.73 12.49
C ARG A 140 -0.35 19.98 13.08
N PHE A 141 0.55 19.00 13.00
CA PHE A 141 1.93 19.14 13.46
C PHE A 141 2.65 20.28 12.74
N ALA A 142 2.50 20.38 11.43
CA ALA A 142 3.10 21.45 10.64
C ALA A 142 2.58 22.85 11.05
N LEU A 143 1.33 22.95 11.45
CA LEU A 143 0.71 24.22 11.85
C LEU A 143 0.93 24.60 13.32
N THR A 144 1.01 23.61 14.21
CA THR A 144 0.94 23.84 15.67
C THR A 144 2.11 23.26 16.45
N GLY A 145 2.96 22.43 15.84
CA GLY A 145 4.00 21.68 16.52
C GLY A 145 3.48 20.48 17.33
N LYS A 146 2.19 20.12 17.20
CA LYS A 146 1.58 18.98 17.91
C LYS A 146 0.88 18.03 16.94
N MET A 147 1.17 16.73 17.05
CA MET A 147 0.55 15.69 16.21
C MET A 147 -0.93 15.51 16.54
N THR A 148 -1.28 15.48 17.82
CA THR A 148 -2.65 15.24 18.32
C THR A 148 -2.78 15.72 19.77
N ASP A 149 -4.03 15.91 20.23
CA ASP A 149 -4.35 16.08 21.64
C ASP A 149 -4.77 14.74 22.30
N CYS A 150 -4.91 13.67 21.52
CA CYS A 150 -5.22 12.34 22.04
C CYS A 150 -4.02 11.80 22.84
N LYS A 151 -4.29 11.33 24.07
CA LYS A 151 -3.26 10.74 24.92
C LYS A 151 -2.93 9.28 24.58
N THR A 152 -3.87 8.60 23.91
CA THR A 152 -3.73 7.18 23.54
C THR A 152 -4.11 7.00 22.09
N LEU A 153 -3.35 6.21 21.37
CA LEU A 153 -3.69 5.74 20.03
C LEU A 153 -4.36 4.38 20.11
N PRO A 154 -5.26 4.05 19.16
CA PRO A 154 -5.86 2.73 19.10
C PRO A 154 -4.80 1.66 18.86
N GLU A 155 -5.11 0.46 19.28
CA GLU A 155 -4.35 -0.75 19.01
C GLU A 155 -4.36 -1.09 17.51
N PRO A 156 -3.32 -1.78 16.99
CA PRO A 156 -3.20 -2.11 15.58
C PRO A 156 -4.19 -3.18 15.09
N HIS A 157 -4.93 -3.81 16.01
CA HIS A 157 -5.97 -4.77 15.69
C HIS A 157 -7.21 -4.05 15.20
N PHE A 158 -7.46 -4.16 13.90
CA PHE A 158 -8.72 -3.69 13.33
C PHE A 158 -9.83 -4.68 13.70
N ASP A 159 -10.91 -4.19 14.25
CA ASP A 159 -12.11 -4.97 14.59
C ASP A 159 -12.93 -5.39 13.35
N LYS A 160 -12.68 -4.75 12.22
CA LYS A 160 -13.31 -5.01 10.93
C LYS A 160 -12.29 -5.28 9.83
N PRO A 161 -12.53 -6.28 8.97
CA PRO A 161 -11.67 -6.51 7.82
C PRO A 161 -11.79 -5.36 6.81
N ALA A 162 -10.66 -4.98 6.25
CA ALA A 162 -10.59 -3.87 5.30
C ALA A 162 -9.63 -4.17 4.15
N ALA A 163 -9.87 -3.54 3.02
CA ALA A 163 -9.02 -3.65 1.84
C ALA A 163 -8.80 -2.30 1.14
N ASN A 164 -7.61 -2.15 0.57
CA ASN A 164 -7.30 -1.17 -0.45
C ASN A 164 -6.97 -1.94 -1.73
N ILE A 165 -7.84 -1.86 -2.74
CA ILE A 165 -7.64 -2.50 -4.04
C ILE A 165 -7.11 -1.46 -5.01
N THR A 166 -6.07 -1.82 -5.75
CA THR A 166 -5.41 -0.93 -6.73
C THR A 166 -5.59 -1.47 -8.13
N PHE A 167 -6.13 -0.67 -9.01
CA PHE A 167 -6.26 -0.94 -10.44
C PHE A 167 -5.14 -0.25 -11.20
N LEU A 168 -4.45 -1.03 -12.02
CA LEU A 168 -3.38 -0.59 -12.91
C LEU A 168 -3.90 -0.62 -14.34
N ALA A 169 -3.45 0.31 -15.16
CA ALA A 169 -3.86 0.37 -16.56
C ALA A 169 -2.67 0.39 -17.52
N LYS A 170 -2.92 -0.05 -18.74
CA LYS A 170 -1.99 0.02 -19.87
C LYS A 170 -1.79 1.47 -20.30
N PRO A 171 -0.65 1.81 -20.92
CA PRO A 171 -0.45 3.11 -21.55
C PRO A 171 -1.49 3.40 -22.62
N GLY A 172 -1.83 4.66 -22.78
CA GLY A 172 -2.78 5.16 -23.77
C GLY A 172 -3.68 6.25 -23.22
N VAL A 173 -4.49 6.84 -24.11
CA VAL A 173 -5.48 7.85 -23.73
C VAL A 173 -6.76 7.17 -23.25
N ILE A 174 -7.19 7.51 -22.05
CA ILE A 174 -8.39 6.97 -21.42
C ILE A 174 -9.61 7.57 -22.13
N GLY A 175 -10.42 6.72 -22.75
CA GLY A 175 -11.65 7.14 -23.43
C GLY A 175 -12.84 7.15 -22.47
N GLU A 176 -13.02 6.06 -21.72
CA GLU A 176 -14.17 5.88 -20.85
C GLU A 176 -13.82 5.08 -19.60
N ILE A 177 -14.46 5.46 -18.47
CA ILE A 177 -14.41 4.72 -17.19
C ILE A 177 -15.85 4.43 -16.80
N LYS A 178 -16.22 3.14 -16.72
CA LYS A 178 -17.58 2.69 -16.34
C LYS A 178 -17.62 2.08 -14.95
N GLY A 179 -18.84 1.92 -14.42
CA GLY A 179 -19.09 1.24 -13.15
C GLY A 179 -18.84 2.08 -11.89
N VAL A 180 -18.36 3.31 -12.01
CA VAL A 180 -17.96 4.16 -10.88
C VAL A 180 -19.10 4.35 -9.88
N GLU A 181 -20.29 4.75 -10.35
CA GLU A 181 -21.45 5.00 -9.46
C GLU A 181 -21.98 3.70 -8.85
N GLN A 182 -21.95 2.61 -9.60
CA GLN A 182 -22.30 1.27 -9.09
C GLN A 182 -21.36 0.88 -7.95
N ILE A 183 -20.05 1.01 -8.15
CA ILE A 183 -19.03 0.69 -7.13
C ILE A 183 -19.19 1.60 -5.90
N ARG A 184 -19.43 2.88 -6.10
CA ARG A 184 -19.63 3.85 -5.02
C ARG A 184 -20.84 3.51 -4.14
N ALA A 185 -21.85 2.86 -4.70
CA ALA A 185 -23.07 2.45 -4.02
C ALA A 185 -22.94 1.08 -3.30
N LEU A 186 -21.85 0.33 -3.52
CA LEU A 186 -21.66 -0.99 -2.89
C LEU A 186 -21.49 -0.84 -1.37
N PRO A 187 -22.09 -1.75 -0.58
CA PRO A 187 -21.88 -1.79 0.87
C PRO A 187 -20.40 -1.97 1.21
N GLY A 188 -19.91 -1.18 2.17
CA GLY A 188 -18.53 -1.26 2.62
C GLY A 188 -17.53 -0.45 1.80
N VAL A 189 -17.83 -0.01 0.58
CA VAL A 189 -16.98 0.93 -0.15
C VAL A 189 -17.03 2.28 0.56
N ILE A 190 -15.85 2.75 1.00
CA ILE A 190 -15.75 4.02 1.74
C ILE A 190 -15.19 5.15 0.90
N ASP A 191 -14.38 4.83 -0.11
CA ASP A 191 -13.83 5.84 -1.03
C ASP A 191 -13.31 5.23 -2.34
N LEU A 192 -13.27 6.05 -3.39
CA LEU A 192 -12.66 5.79 -4.69
C LEU A 192 -11.74 6.95 -5.04
N ILE A 193 -10.46 6.67 -5.29
CA ILE A 193 -9.47 7.69 -5.65
C ILE A 193 -8.91 7.39 -7.03
N PHE A 194 -9.17 8.30 -7.94
CA PHE A 194 -8.64 8.27 -9.30
C PHE A 194 -7.31 9.03 -9.38
N THR A 195 -6.33 8.44 -10.07
CA THR A 195 -5.07 9.13 -10.43
C THR A 195 -5.17 9.74 -11.82
N TYR A 196 -5.99 9.12 -12.69
CA TYR A 196 -6.28 9.61 -14.03
C TYR A 196 -7.79 9.60 -14.26
N LEU A 197 -8.24 10.53 -15.11
CA LEU A 197 -9.64 10.67 -15.54
C LEU A 197 -9.78 10.39 -17.04
N ALA A 198 -11.01 10.27 -17.53
CA ALA A 198 -11.27 10.19 -18.96
C ALA A 198 -10.72 11.42 -19.70
N GLY A 199 -10.08 11.20 -20.83
CA GLY A 199 -9.36 12.20 -21.61
C GLY A 199 -7.87 12.35 -21.27
N GLU A 200 -7.39 11.81 -20.14
CA GLU A 200 -5.97 11.88 -19.77
C GLU A 200 -5.18 10.69 -20.34
N GLU A 201 -3.87 10.88 -20.51
CA GLU A 201 -2.96 9.89 -21.06
C GLU A 201 -2.12 9.25 -19.96
N ILE A 202 -2.09 7.91 -19.93
CA ILE A 202 -1.07 7.15 -19.20
C ILE A 202 0.12 6.99 -20.14
N PRO A 203 1.26 7.63 -19.85
CA PRO A 203 2.39 7.64 -20.78
C PRO A 203 3.12 6.30 -20.84
N GLN A 204 3.74 5.96 -21.96
CA GLN A 204 4.51 4.72 -22.13
C GLN A 204 5.60 4.52 -21.08
N LYS A 205 6.22 5.60 -20.60
CA LYS A 205 7.24 5.57 -19.52
C LYS A 205 6.69 5.15 -18.15
N ALA A 206 5.36 5.10 -17.99
CA ALA A 206 4.71 4.64 -16.75
C ALA A 206 4.78 3.11 -16.60
N VAL A 207 5.02 2.38 -17.68
CA VAL A 207 5.05 0.90 -17.65
C VAL A 207 6.00 0.38 -16.58
N GLY A 208 5.49 -0.52 -15.73
CA GLY A 208 6.25 -1.13 -14.63
C GLY A 208 6.47 -0.20 -13.42
N THR A 209 5.75 0.90 -13.34
CA THR A 209 5.83 1.84 -12.20
C THR A 209 4.45 2.12 -11.60
N LEU A 210 4.42 2.72 -10.40
CA LEU A 210 3.18 3.16 -9.75
C LEU A 210 2.44 4.27 -10.53
N ALA A 211 3.06 4.86 -11.55
CA ALA A 211 2.38 5.78 -12.46
C ALA A 211 1.33 5.10 -13.36
N GLN A 212 1.26 3.75 -13.37
CA GLN A 212 0.16 3.01 -14.01
C GLN A 212 -1.10 2.91 -13.14
N VAL A 213 -1.05 3.31 -11.87
CA VAL A 213 -2.23 3.27 -10.99
C VAL A 213 -3.27 4.25 -11.50
N ILE A 214 -4.45 3.74 -11.86
CA ILE A 214 -5.57 4.56 -12.31
C ILE A 214 -6.62 4.77 -11.23
N LEU A 215 -6.88 3.76 -10.41
CA LEU A 215 -7.92 3.79 -9.38
C LEU A 215 -7.49 3.01 -8.14
N ARG A 216 -7.85 3.54 -6.97
CA ARG A 216 -7.84 2.82 -5.69
C ARG A 216 -9.26 2.79 -5.12
N VAL A 217 -9.67 1.62 -4.62
CA VAL A 217 -10.95 1.44 -3.95
C VAL A 217 -10.69 0.99 -2.52
N PHE A 218 -11.27 1.70 -1.57
CA PHE A 218 -11.15 1.44 -0.14
C PHE A 218 -12.43 0.83 0.38
N ILE A 219 -12.32 -0.32 1.05
CA ILE A 219 -13.46 -1.12 1.51
C ILE A 219 -13.27 -1.47 2.98
N VAL A 220 -14.32 -1.34 3.77
CA VAL A 220 -14.42 -1.83 5.15
C VAL A 220 -15.70 -2.65 5.25
N SER A 221 -15.63 -3.86 5.79
CA SER A 221 -16.77 -4.77 5.88
C SER A 221 -16.89 -5.37 7.28
N GLU A 222 -18.06 -5.92 7.61
CA GLU A 222 -18.25 -6.56 8.93
C GLU A 222 -17.58 -7.94 9.00
N THR A 223 -17.50 -8.66 7.87
CA THR A 223 -16.85 -9.97 7.79
C THR A 223 -15.93 -10.09 6.57
N LYS A 224 -15.04 -11.08 6.59
CA LYS A 224 -14.15 -11.37 5.44
C LYS A 224 -14.94 -11.82 4.21
N GLU A 225 -16.03 -12.53 4.40
CA GLU A 225 -16.91 -13.00 3.33
C GLU A 225 -17.58 -11.82 2.62
N GLN A 226 -18.08 -10.84 3.38
CA GLN A 226 -18.65 -9.61 2.83
C GLN A 226 -17.59 -8.78 2.12
N LEU A 227 -16.37 -8.67 2.69
CA LEU A 227 -15.26 -8.00 2.04
C LEU A 227 -14.96 -8.61 0.68
N LYS A 228 -14.84 -9.95 0.63
CA LYS A 228 -14.61 -10.69 -0.62
C LYS A 228 -15.73 -10.45 -1.64
N GLN A 229 -17.00 -10.55 -1.24
CA GLN A 229 -18.14 -10.32 -2.11
C GLN A 229 -18.13 -8.89 -2.70
N THR A 230 -17.85 -7.88 -1.87
CA THR A 230 -17.76 -6.48 -2.32
C THR A 230 -16.60 -6.32 -3.31
N MET A 231 -15.45 -6.93 -3.06
CA MET A 231 -14.31 -6.89 -3.98
C MET A 231 -14.62 -7.55 -5.32
N ASP A 232 -15.27 -8.72 -5.32
CA ASP A 232 -15.68 -9.41 -6.55
C ASP A 232 -16.64 -8.54 -7.36
N GLU A 233 -17.55 -7.80 -6.71
CA GLU A 233 -18.46 -6.88 -7.37
C GLU A 233 -17.74 -5.66 -7.94
N VAL A 234 -16.76 -5.10 -7.21
CA VAL A 234 -15.90 -4.01 -7.71
C VAL A 234 -15.16 -4.46 -8.98
N HIS A 235 -14.56 -5.67 -8.97
CA HIS A 235 -13.84 -6.19 -10.13
C HIS A 235 -14.73 -6.42 -11.34
N ARG A 236 -15.98 -6.84 -11.13
CA ARG A 236 -16.96 -7.05 -12.22
C ARG A 236 -17.52 -5.75 -12.78
N SER A 237 -17.58 -4.72 -11.96
CA SER A 237 -18.25 -3.46 -12.33
C SER A 237 -17.33 -2.48 -13.03
N ILE A 238 -16.03 -2.49 -12.70
CA ILE A 238 -15.08 -1.51 -13.27
C ILE A 238 -14.67 -1.90 -14.68
N GLU A 239 -14.87 -0.98 -15.63
CA GLU A 239 -14.34 -1.09 -17.00
C GLU A 239 -13.61 0.21 -17.34
N ILE A 240 -12.45 0.07 -17.98
CA ILE A 240 -11.65 1.20 -18.44
C ILE A 240 -11.21 0.96 -19.87
N HIS A 241 -11.71 1.76 -20.79
CA HIS A 241 -11.43 1.64 -22.21
C HIS A 241 -10.64 2.85 -22.73
N SER A 242 -9.75 2.59 -23.68
CA SER A 242 -9.03 3.64 -24.40
C SER A 242 -9.97 4.40 -25.35
N THR A 243 -9.51 5.51 -25.91
CA THR A 243 -10.22 6.22 -26.99
C THR A 243 -10.42 5.39 -28.25
N THR A 244 -9.69 4.28 -28.41
CA THR A 244 -9.86 3.31 -29.50
C THR A 244 -10.76 2.13 -29.12
N GLY A 245 -11.30 2.11 -27.88
CA GLY A 245 -12.19 1.06 -27.38
C GLY A 245 -11.49 -0.18 -26.82
N GLU A 246 -10.16 -0.17 -26.70
CA GLU A 246 -9.41 -1.30 -26.14
C GLU A 246 -9.50 -1.31 -24.60
N ASP A 247 -9.61 -2.49 -23.99
CA ASP A 247 -9.53 -2.66 -22.54
C ASP A 247 -8.13 -2.30 -22.04
N MET A 248 -8.09 -1.32 -21.13
CA MET A 248 -6.84 -0.81 -20.56
C MET A 248 -6.47 -1.49 -19.24
N LEU A 249 -7.36 -2.24 -18.57
CA LEU A 249 -7.06 -2.82 -17.27
C LEU A 249 -5.95 -3.88 -17.37
N LEU A 250 -5.04 -3.82 -16.41
CA LEU A 250 -4.07 -4.88 -16.14
C LEU A 250 -4.68 -5.91 -15.18
N PRO A 251 -4.15 -7.16 -15.11
CA PRO A 251 -4.61 -8.16 -14.17
C PRO A 251 -4.66 -7.64 -12.74
N THR A 252 -5.81 -7.76 -12.12
CA THR A 252 -6.09 -7.32 -10.75
C THR A 252 -5.79 -8.41 -9.72
N PHE A 253 -6.04 -8.12 -8.45
CA PHE A 253 -5.97 -9.10 -7.36
C PHE A 253 -7.04 -10.19 -7.56
N ASP A 254 -6.63 -11.44 -7.35
CA ASP A 254 -7.56 -12.57 -7.34
C ASP A 254 -8.08 -12.80 -5.91
N THR A 255 -9.39 -12.63 -5.70
CA THR A 255 -10.02 -12.80 -4.40
C THR A 255 -9.99 -14.23 -3.85
N HIS A 256 -9.62 -15.22 -4.66
CA HIS A 256 -9.35 -16.59 -4.19
C HIS A 256 -8.04 -16.71 -3.39
N GLU A 257 -7.17 -15.70 -3.46
CA GLU A 257 -5.91 -15.64 -2.70
C GLU A 257 -6.08 -15.14 -1.24
N LEU A 258 -7.30 -14.76 -0.84
CA LEU A 258 -7.67 -14.28 0.50
C LEU A 258 -7.75 -15.43 1.55
#